data_07bc4d2cb0a22badcd57af97dc59e3eb
#
_entry.id   07bc4d2cb0a22badcd57af97dc59e3eb
#
_cell.length_a   1.000
_cell.length_b   1.000
_cell.length_c   1.000
_cell.angle_alpha   90.00
_cell.angle_beta   90.00
_cell.angle_gamma   90.00
#
_symmetry.space_group_name_H-M   'P 1'
#
loop_
_entity.id
_entity.type
_entity.pdbx_description
1 polymer ?
#
loop_
_entity_poly.entity_id
_entity_poly.type
_entity_poly.pdbx_seq_one_letter_code
_entity_poly.pdbx_strand_id
1 'polypeptide(L)'
;MGFTPSYKVGVEFINEPYRSVIQGLRNALISVWGDNLVSLVVFGSVARGDARRDSDVDLLIVGKQLPKSRFKRLELFEEVEKLVEPLVEGLWSQGYYIDFTPIILDVEEARRHRPIYLDMVVDAVIVFDRDDFFRKVLDELSSRLLALGAERKRVGKLWYWVLKKDYRPGEVIEI
;
A
#
# COMPACT_ATOMS: atom_id res chain seq x y z
N MET A 1 -23.45 10.29 -2.58
CA MET A 1 -22.23 11.05 -2.92
C MET A 1 -21.22 10.06 -3.45
N GLY A 2 -20.54 10.40 -4.55
CA GLY A 2 -19.43 9.60 -5.07
C GLY A 2 -18.24 9.61 -4.11
N PHE A 3 -17.28 8.71 -4.32
CA PHE A 3 -16.02 8.75 -3.58
C PHE A 3 -15.15 9.92 -4.07
N THR A 4 -14.21 10.34 -3.24
CA THR A 4 -13.17 11.30 -3.61
C THR A 4 -11.82 10.63 -3.38
N PRO A 5 -10.92 10.59 -4.38
CA PRO A 5 -9.56 10.13 -4.17
C PRO A 5 -8.90 10.96 -3.07
N SER A 6 -8.28 10.29 -2.11
CA SER A 6 -7.70 10.96 -0.93
C SER A 6 -6.43 10.28 -0.41
N TYR A 7 -5.80 9.41 -1.22
CA TYR A 7 -4.49 8.89 -0.88
C TYR A 7 -3.48 10.03 -0.68
N LYS A 8 -2.45 9.79 0.10
CA LYS A 8 -1.48 10.80 0.50
C LYS A 8 -0.10 10.43 -0.02
N VAL A 9 0.75 11.43 -0.19
CA VAL A 9 2.14 11.26 -0.61
C VAL A 9 3.03 11.93 0.45
N GLY A 10 3.90 11.12 1.06
CA GLY A 10 4.82 11.56 2.08
C GLY A 10 4.66 10.81 3.40
N VAL A 11 5.77 10.43 4.00
CA VAL A 11 5.79 9.66 5.25
C VAL A 11 5.24 10.46 6.44
N GLU A 12 5.20 11.78 6.36
CA GLU A 12 4.66 12.70 7.36
C GLU A 12 3.17 12.47 7.66
N PHE A 13 2.45 11.82 6.76
CA PHE A 13 1.04 11.45 6.98
C PHE A 13 0.86 10.19 7.81
N ILE A 14 1.95 9.50 8.19
CA ILE A 14 1.93 8.33 9.06
C ILE A 14 2.22 8.77 10.49
N ASN A 15 1.45 8.25 11.45
CA ASN A 15 1.63 8.55 12.86
C ASN A 15 2.83 7.82 13.47
N GLU A 16 3.46 8.42 14.49
CA GLU A 16 4.46 7.72 15.31
C GLU A 16 3.79 6.61 16.15
N PRO A 17 4.51 5.52 16.44
CA PRO A 17 5.92 5.24 16.11
C PRO A 17 6.12 4.64 14.71
N TYR A 18 5.04 4.35 14.00
CA TYR A 18 5.10 3.74 12.66
C TYR A 18 5.86 4.59 11.64
N ARG A 19 5.76 5.91 11.72
CA ARG A 19 6.49 6.83 10.84
C ARG A 19 8.00 6.56 10.88
N SER A 20 8.58 6.51 12.07
CA SER A 20 10.01 6.27 12.26
C SER A 20 10.45 4.91 11.72
N VAL A 21 9.65 3.87 11.96
CA VAL A 21 9.89 2.51 11.44
C VAL A 21 9.85 2.50 9.91
N ILE A 22 8.85 3.15 9.31
CA ILE A 22 8.67 3.20 7.85
C ILE A 22 9.76 4.05 7.19
N GLN A 23 10.24 5.11 7.82
CA GLN A 23 11.42 5.84 7.34
C GLN A 23 12.66 4.94 7.31
N GLY A 24 12.88 4.15 8.37
CA GLY A 24 13.94 3.16 8.42
C GLY A 24 13.81 2.11 7.32
N LEU A 25 12.60 1.57 7.14
CA LEU A 25 12.29 0.60 6.10
C LEU A 25 12.54 1.16 4.69
N ARG A 26 12.09 2.38 4.42
CA ARG A 26 12.36 3.06 3.14
C ARG A 26 13.84 3.17 2.87
N ASN A 27 14.63 3.60 3.86
CA ASN A 27 16.07 3.75 3.71
C ASN A 27 16.74 2.39 3.48
N ALA A 28 16.33 1.35 4.18
CA ALA A 28 16.81 0.00 3.99
C ALA A 28 16.47 -0.55 2.59
N LEU A 29 15.23 -0.35 2.11
CA LEU A 29 14.83 -0.72 0.76
C LEU A 29 15.67 -0.01 -0.31
N ILE A 30 15.89 1.28 -0.17
CA ILE A 30 16.75 2.06 -1.08
C ILE A 30 18.17 1.51 -1.07
N SER A 31 18.69 1.17 0.11
CA SER A 31 20.05 0.62 0.26
C SER A 31 20.22 -0.76 -0.40
N VAL A 32 19.24 -1.65 -0.23
CA VAL A 32 19.32 -3.05 -0.71
C VAL A 32 18.88 -3.17 -2.17
N TRP A 33 17.79 -2.51 -2.56
CA TRP A 33 17.21 -2.63 -3.91
C TRP A 33 17.70 -1.56 -4.88
N GLY A 34 18.22 -0.42 -4.37
CA GLY A 34 18.77 0.67 -5.19
C GLY A 34 17.81 1.11 -6.29
N ASP A 35 18.30 1.13 -7.54
CA ASP A 35 17.52 1.54 -8.71
C ASP A 35 16.41 0.55 -9.10
N ASN A 36 16.40 -0.63 -8.53
CA ASN A 36 15.33 -1.61 -8.73
C ASN A 36 14.09 -1.28 -7.89
N LEU A 37 14.19 -0.49 -6.83
CA LEU A 37 13.03 0.00 -6.10
C LEU A 37 12.27 1.03 -6.94
N VAL A 38 10.98 0.79 -7.14
CA VAL A 38 10.09 1.69 -7.88
C VAL A 38 9.12 2.42 -6.95
N SER A 39 8.39 1.68 -6.10
CA SER A 39 7.44 2.30 -5.18
C SER A 39 7.39 1.58 -3.84
N LEU A 40 7.17 2.34 -2.78
CA LEU A 40 6.81 1.87 -1.44
C LEU A 40 5.55 2.58 -1.00
N VAL A 41 4.51 1.80 -0.73
CA VAL A 41 3.19 2.28 -0.36
C VAL A 41 2.75 1.59 0.93
N VAL A 42 2.27 2.37 1.88
CA VAL A 42 1.64 1.88 3.11
C VAL A 42 0.13 1.96 2.93
N PHE A 43 -0.58 0.91 3.31
CA PHE A 43 -2.04 0.88 3.30
C PHE A 43 -2.58 0.26 4.59
N GLY A 44 -3.87 0.02 4.69
CA GLY A 44 -4.46 -0.57 5.87
C GLY A 44 -4.53 0.38 7.07
N SER A 45 -4.52 -0.17 8.28
CA SER A 45 -4.75 0.57 9.53
C SER A 45 -3.69 1.63 9.81
N VAL A 46 -2.43 1.35 9.50
CA VAL A 46 -1.33 2.30 9.71
C VAL A 46 -1.50 3.53 8.81
N ALA A 47 -1.86 3.33 7.55
CA ALA A 47 -2.11 4.44 6.61
C ALA A 47 -3.34 5.26 7.00
N ARG A 48 -4.40 4.62 7.51
CA ARG A 48 -5.60 5.32 7.99
C ARG A 48 -5.41 6.04 9.32
N GLY A 49 -4.37 5.69 10.08
CA GLY A 49 -4.12 6.24 11.41
C GLY A 49 -4.97 5.60 12.52
N ASP A 50 -5.57 4.45 12.28
CA ASP A 50 -6.36 3.67 13.24
C ASP A 50 -5.66 2.37 13.71
N ALA A 51 -4.35 2.27 13.48
CA ALA A 51 -3.53 1.16 13.91
C ALA A 51 -3.46 1.05 15.45
N ARG A 52 -3.47 -0.18 15.91
CA ARG A 52 -3.22 -0.54 17.31
C ARG A 52 -1.76 -0.94 17.48
N ARG A 53 -1.30 -1.09 18.73
CA ARG A 53 0.09 -1.44 19.05
C ARG A 53 0.55 -2.80 18.51
N ASP A 54 -0.40 -3.66 18.19
CA ASP A 54 -0.22 -5.00 17.61
C ASP A 54 -0.68 -5.09 16.14
N SER A 55 -0.84 -3.95 15.47
CA SER A 55 -1.22 -3.92 14.06
C SER A 55 -0.02 -4.17 13.16
N ASP A 56 -0.22 -5.02 12.16
CA ASP A 56 0.74 -5.20 11.08
C ASP A 56 0.83 -3.94 10.20
N VAL A 57 1.97 -3.76 9.58
CA VAL A 57 2.19 -2.73 8.58
C VAL A 57 1.99 -3.33 7.20
N ASP A 58 0.85 -3.03 6.59
CA ASP A 58 0.52 -3.48 5.25
C ASP A 58 1.30 -2.67 4.21
N LEU A 59 2.08 -3.34 3.38
CA LEU A 59 2.97 -2.73 2.41
C LEU A 59 2.69 -3.21 1.00
N LEU A 60 2.74 -2.29 0.04
CA LEU A 60 2.91 -2.60 -1.37
C LEU A 60 4.29 -2.11 -1.80
N ILE A 61 5.11 -3.01 -2.31
CA ILE A 61 6.45 -2.73 -2.81
C ILE A 61 6.50 -3.08 -4.29
N VAL A 62 6.85 -2.11 -5.11
CA VAL A 62 7.03 -2.32 -6.54
C VAL A 62 8.52 -2.28 -6.87
N GLY A 63 8.99 -3.28 -7.60
CA GLY A 63 10.39 -3.38 -7.99
C GLY A 63 10.59 -3.82 -9.43
N LYS A 64 11.81 -3.55 -9.94
CA LYS A 64 12.30 -4.04 -11.22
C LYS A 64 13.13 -5.31 -10.99
N GLN A 65 13.27 -6.13 -12.04
CA GLN A 65 14.14 -7.31 -12.06
C GLN A 65 13.87 -8.30 -10.90
N LEU A 66 12.60 -8.39 -10.48
CA LEU A 66 12.21 -9.29 -9.41
C LEU A 66 12.13 -10.76 -9.88
N PRO A 67 12.45 -11.71 -9.00
CA PRO A 67 12.19 -13.11 -9.27
C PRO A 67 10.71 -13.37 -9.58
N LYS A 68 10.42 -14.37 -10.42
CA LYS A 68 9.03 -14.79 -10.66
C LYS A 68 8.39 -15.42 -9.41
N SER A 69 9.19 -16.13 -8.62
CA SER A 69 8.74 -16.79 -7.40
C SER A 69 8.43 -15.78 -6.30
N ARG A 70 7.22 -15.85 -5.75
CA ARG A 70 6.81 -15.03 -4.60
C ARG A 70 7.69 -15.29 -3.36
N PHE A 71 8.08 -16.55 -3.13
CA PHE A 71 8.97 -16.90 -2.02
C PHE A 71 10.33 -16.20 -2.14
N LYS A 72 10.93 -16.20 -3.33
CA LYS A 72 12.20 -15.50 -3.56
C LYS A 72 12.08 -13.98 -3.41
N ARG A 73 10.92 -13.41 -3.70
CA ARG A 73 10.67 -11.98 -3.43
C ARG A 73 10.61 -11.70 -1.93
N LEU A 74 10.00 -12.60 -1.15
CA LEU A 74 9.97 -12.48 0.31
C LEU A 74 11.38 -12.64 0.91
N GLU A 75 12.20 -13.58 0.41
CA GLU A 75 13.61 -13.70 0.81
C GLU A 75 14.40 -12.40 0.59
N LEU A 76 14.16 -11.70 -0.54
CA LEU A 76 14.75 -10.38 -0.79
C LEU A 76 14.27 -9.32 0.21
N PHE A 77 13.04 -9.42 0.66
CA PHE A 77 12.50 -8.51 1.65
C PHE A 77 13.03 -8.82 3.05
N GLU A 78 13.27 -10.07 3.41
CA GLU A 78 13.85 -10.47 4.68
C GLU A 78 15.22 -9.81 4.91
N GLU A 79 16.02 -9.59 3.86
CA GLU A 79 17.30 -8.87 3.96
C GLU A 79 17.08 -7.41 4.38
N VAL A 80 16.02 -6.79 3.88
CA VAL A 80 15.62 -5.42 4.25
C VAL A 80 15.10 -5.39 5.67
N GLU A 81 14.26 -6.35 6.04
CA GLU A 81 13.62 -6.47 7.35
C GLU A 81 14.67 -6.58 8.47
N LYS A 82 15.72 -7.37 8.26
CA LYS A 82 16.86 -7.48 9.20
C LYS A 82 17.52 -6.13 9.51
N LEU A 83 17.54 -5.20 8.57
CA LEU A 83 18.13 -3.88 8.78
C LEU A 83 17.25 -2.96 9.66
N VAL A 84 15.95 -3.20 9.70
CA VAL A 84 15.00 -2.43 10.51
C VAL A 84 14.62 -3.14 11.81
N GLU A 85 14.98 -4.40 11.98
CA GLU A 85 14.71 -5.19 13.18
C GLU A 85 15.10 -4.45 14.48
N PRO A 86 16.29 -3.80 14.60
CA PRO A 86 16.62 -3.06 15.82
C PRO A 86 15.65 -1.92 16.14
N LEU A 87 15.07 -1.28 15.13
CA LEU A 87 14.05 -0.23 15.33
C LEU A 87 12.75 -0.82 15.88
N VAL A 88 12.33 -1.96 15.34
CA VAL A 88 11.11 -2.67 15.74
C VAL A 88 11.28 -3.22 17.16
N GLU A 89 12.39 -3.89 17.45
CA GLU A 89 12.69 -4.42 18.79
C GLU A 89 12.77 -3.32 19.85
N GLY A 90 13.29 -2.15 19.50
CA GLY A 90 13.34 -0.98 20.38
C GLY A 90 11.96 -0.50 20.84
N LEU A 91 10.90 -0.86 20.15
CA LEU A 91 9.52 -0.49 20.48
C LEU A 91 8.81 -1.52 21.37
N TRP A 92 9.37 -2.71 21.55
CA TRP A 92 8.75 -3.77 22.38
C TRP A 92 8.56 -3.32 23.82
N SER A 93 9.51 -2.59 24.41
CA SER A 93 9.39 -2.05 25.76
C SER A 93 8.25 -1.06 25.92
N GLN A 94 7.78 -0.47 24.80
CA GLN A 94 6.64 0.43 24.77
C GLN A 94 5.34 -0.28 24.40
N GLY A 95 5.39 -1.62 24.24
CA GLY A 95 4.25 -2.48 23.94
C GLY A 95 3.83 -2.47 22.47
N TYR A 96 4.70 -2.06 21.56
CA TYR A 96 4.47 -2.17 20.11
C TYR A 96 5.10 -3.44 19.57
N TYR A 97 4.30 -4.25 18.89
CA TYR A 97 4.71 -5.49 18.22
C TYR A 97 4.37 -5.33 16.76
N ILE A 98 5.38 -4.92 15.98
CA ILE A 98 5.20 -4.52 14.59
C ILE A 98 5.74 -5.64 13.69
N ASP A 99 4.87 -6.16 12.84
CA ASP A 99 5.22 -7.05 11.74
C ASP A 99 4.92 -6.38 10.40
N PHE A 100 5.61 -6.80 9.35
CA PHE A 100 5.38 -6.30 8.00
C PHE A 100 4.65 -7.34 7.16
N THR A 101 3.64 -6.89 6.43
CA THR A 101 2.86 -7.72 5.49
C THR A 101 3.06 -7.19 4.07
N PRO A 102 4.18 -7.57 3.39
CA PRO A 102 4.50 -7.02 2.09
C PRO A 102 3.77 -7.74 0.95
N ILE A 103 3.16 -6.98 0.06
CA ILE A 103 2.79 -7.38 -1.29
C ILE A 103 3.88 -6.87 -2.22
N ILE A 104 4.62 -7.77 -2.87
CA ILE A 104 5.75 -7.43 -3.71
C ILE A 104 5.40 -7.74 -5.16
N LEU A 105 5.34 -6.72 -5.99
CA LEU A 105 4.96 -6.78 -7.40
C LEU A 105 6.07 -6.24 -8.29
N ASP A 106 6.22 -6.84 -9.47
CA ASP A 106 6.99 -6.19 -10.53
C ASP A 106 6.18 -5.05 -11.17
N VAL A 107 6.84 -4.25 -12.02
CA VAL A 107 6.24 -3.08 -12.65
C VAL A 107 5.00 -3.45 -13.48
N GLU A 108 5.06 -4.56 -14.24
CA GLU A 108 3.95 -4.96 -15.11
C GLU A 108 2.77 -5.53 -14.29
N GLU A 109 3.06 -6.25 -13.21
CA GLU A 109 2.04 -6.71 -12.27
C GLU A 109 1.36 -5.55 -11.55
N ALA A 110 2.14 -4.52 -11.16
CA ALA A 110 1.63 -3.36 -10.44
C ALA A 110 0.78 -2.42 -11.31
N ARG A 111 1.02 -2.37 -12.63
CA ARG A 111 0.19 -1.61 -13.58
C ARG A 111 -1.23 -2.13 -13.68
N ARG A 112 -1.43 -3.42 -13.45
CA ARG A 112 -2.76 -4.03 -13.54
C ARG A 112 -3.56 -3.68 -12.29
N HIS A 113 -4.69 -3.05 -12.47
CA HIS A 113 -5.56 -2.73 -11.35
C HIS A 113 -5.98 -3.99 -10.60
N ARG A 114 -5.97 -3.92 -9.28
CA ARG A 114 -6.26 -5.03 -8.38
C ARG A 114 -7.33 -4.60 -7.39
N PRO A 115 -8.18 -5.52 -6.91
CA PRO A 115 -9.21 -5.17 -5.94
C PRO A 115 -8.70 -4.40 -4.72
N ILE A 116 -7.48 -4.72 -4.24
CA ILE A 116 -6.88 -4.02 -3.09
C ILE A 116 -6.58 -2.54 -3.37
N TYR A 117 -6.40 -2.14 -4.63
CA TYR A 117 -6.18 -0.75 -5.00
C TYR A 117 -7.44 0.11 -4.81
N LEU A 118 -8.62 -0.49 -4.78
CA LEU A 118 -9.88 0.23 -4.52
C LEU A 118 -9.84 0.96 -3.17
N ASP A 119 -9.27 0.35 -2.14
CA ASP A 119 -9.10 1.03 -0.86
C ASP A 119 -7.90 1.97 -0.86
N MET A 120 -6.84 1.65 -1.61
CA MET A 120 -5.64 2.48 -1.71
C MET A 120 -5.91 3.85 -2.32
N VAL A 121 -6.85 4.01 -3.26
CA VAL A 121 -7.20 5.34 -3.82
C VAL A 121 -7.79 6.30 -2.77
N VAL A 122 -8.20 5.78 -1.62
CA VAL A 122 -8.74 6.56 -0.50
C VAL A 122 -7.74 6.66 0.65
N ASP A 123 -7.16 5.54 1.06
CA ASP A 123 -6.50 5.41 2.35
C ASP A 123 -4.97 5.29 2.26
N ALA A 124 -4.37 4.99 1.09
CA ALA A 124 -2.94 4.74 1.01
C ALA A 124 -2.08 5.97 1.29
N VAL A 125 -0.85 5.70 1.75
CA VAL A 125 0.24 6.66 1.84
C VAL A 125 1.39 6.18 0.97
N ILE A 126 1.70 6.92 -0.09
CA ILE A 126 2.85 6.66 -0.94
C ILE A 126 4.08 7.25 -0.26
N VAL A 127 5.01 6.40 0.16
CA VAL A 127 6.22 6.80 0.91
C VAL A 127 7.42 7.02 0.01
N PHE A 128 7.52 6.23 -1.06
CA PHE A 128 8.52 6.37 -2.10
C PHE A 128 7.88 6.03 -3.45
N ASP A 129 8.15 6.83 -4.47
CA ASP A 129 7.57 6.61 -5.79
C ASP A 129 8.48 7.19 -6.88
N ARG A 130 9.16 6.32 -7.60
CA ARG A 130 10.05 6.72 -8.68
C ARG A 130 9.22 7.13 -9.91
N ASP A 131 9.48 8.32 -10.40
CA ASP A 131 8.81 8.90 -11.58
C ASP A 131 7.26 8.91 -11.46
N ASP A 132 6.75 9.04 -10.22
CA ASP A 132 5.31 9.01 -9.91
C ASP A 132 4.60 7.75 -10.45
N PHE A 133 5.29 6.62 -10.46
CA PHE A 133 4.80 5.38 -11.07
C PHE A 133 3.47 4.92 -10.46
N PHE A 134 3.45 4.68 -9.15
CA PHE A 134 2.26 4.15 -8.49
C PHE A 134 1.18 5.22 -8.33
N ARG A 135 1.58 6.48 -8.16
CA ARG A 135 0.66 7.61 -8.19
C ARG A 135 -0.16 7.63 -9.49
N LYS A 136 0.48 7.46 -10.66
CA LYS A 136 -0.21 7.38 -11.95
C LYS A 136 -1.18 6.20 -12.01
N VAL A 137 -0.82 5.04 -11.45
CA VAL A 137 -1.70 3.87 -11.36
C VAL A 137 -2.96 4.19 -10.54
N LEU A 138 -2.81 4.83 -9.38
CA LEU A 138 -3.95 5.21 -8.54
C LEU A 138 -4.80 6.32 -9.18
N ASP A 139 -4.18 7.28 -9.85
CA ASP A 139 -4.90 8.36 -10.56
C ASP A 139 -5.73 7.81 -11.74
N GLU A 140 -5.19 6.84 -12.49
CA GLU A 140 -5.92 6.17 -13.57
C GLU A 140 -7.11 5.39 -13.03
N LEU A 141 -6.91 4.57 -11.98
CA LEU A 141 -8.00 3.85 -11.32
C LEU A 141 -9.05 4.81 -10.78
N SER A 142 -8.64 5.89 -10.11
CA SER A 142 -9.53 6.91 -9.58
C SER A 142 -10.41 7.52 -10.67
N SER A 143 -9.82 7.84 -11.83
CA SER A 143 -10.54 8.39 -12.97
C SER A 143 -11.59 7.41 -13.51
N ARG A 144 -11.26 6.12 -13.60
CA ARG A 144 -12.20 5.08 -14.02
C ARG A 144 -13.35 4.91 -13.02
N LEU A 145 -13.05 4.88 -11.72
CA LEU A 145 -14.08 4.77 -10.67
C LEU A 145 -15.02 5.97 -10.68
N LEU A 146 -14.50 7.19 -10.87
CA LEU A 146 -15.32 8.40 -11.00
C LEU A 146 -16.22 8.34 -12.24
N ALA A 147 -15.70 7.91 -13.39
CA ALA A 147 -16.46 7.75 -14.61
C ALA A 147 -17.58 6.71 -14.50
N LEU A 148 -17.38 5.65 -13.70
CA LEU A 148 -18.42 4.64 -13.40
C LEU A 148 -19.46 5.13 -12.38
N GLY A 149 -19.23 6.26 -11.72
CA GLY A 149 -20.04 6.72 -10.60
C GLY A 149 -19.92 5.82 -9.37
N ALA A 150 -18.73 5.23 -9.15
CA ALA A 150 -18.47 4.33 -8.05
C ALA A 150 -18.66 5.03 -6.70
N GLU A 151 -19.11 4.28 -5.72
CA GLU A 151 -19.31 4.75 -4.35
C GLU A 151 -18.66 3.78 -3.35
N ARG A 152 -17.96 4.34 -2.37
CA ARG A 152 -17.52 3.58 -1.19
C ARG A 152 -18.57 3.74 -0.10
N LYS A 153 -19.10 2.63 0.40
CA LYS A 153 -20.15 2.60 1.42
C LYS A 153 -19.71 1.87 2.65
N ARG A 154 -20.34 2.19 3.77
CA ARG A 154 -20.07 1.57 5.06
C ARG A 154 -21.31 0.92 5.63
N VAL A 155 -21.16 -0.33 6.11
CA VAL A 155 -22.17 -1.03 6.89
C VAL A 155 -21.53 -1.51 8.19
N GLY A 156 -21.90 -0.90 9.30
CA GLY A 156 -21.24 -1.13 10.59
C GLY A 156 -19.77 -0.75 10.54
N LYS A 157 -18.88 -1.73 10.69
CA LYS A 157 -17.42 -1.56 10.61
C LYS A 157 -16.83 -1.92 9.25
N LEU A 158 -17.64 -2.46 8.33
CA LEU A 158 -17.18 -2.94 7.03
C LEU A 158 -17.37 -1.87 5.95
N TRP A 159 -16.34 -1.69 5.14
CA TRP A 159 -16.38 -0.90 3.92
C TRP A 159 -16.60 -1.80 2.72
N TYR A 160 -17.39 -1.34 1.74
CA TYR A 160 -17.57 -2.02 0.47
C TYR A 160 -17.73 -1.01 -0.66
N TRP A 161 -17.45 -1.46 -1.88
CA TRP A 161 -17.54 -0.65 -3.07
C TRP A 161 -18.78 -1.04 -3.89
N VAL A 162 -19.51 -0.02 -4.35
CA VAL A 162 -20.50 -0.14 -5.41
C VAL A 162 -19.86 0.47 -6.65
N LEU A 163 -19.35 -0.35 -7.55
CA LEU A 163 -18.59 0.10 -8.71
C LEU A 163 -19.48 0.78 -9.75
N LYS A 164 -20.74 0.32 -9.88
CA LYS A 164 -21.74 0.88 -10.79
C LYS A 164 -23.14 0.68 -10.20
N LYS A 165 -23.97 1.74 -10.20
CA LYS A 165 -25.33 1.67 -9.62
C LYS A 165 -26.28 0.84 -10.46
N ASP A 166 -26.24 1.01 -11.78
CA ASP A 166 -27.17 0.41 -12.74
C ASP A 166 -26.54 -0.85 -13.39
N TYR A 167 -25.92 -1.71 -12.54
CA TYR A 167 -25.33 -2.96 -12.99
C TYR A 167 -26.40 -3.91 -13.54
N ARG A 168 -26.13 -4.49 -14.72
CA ARG A 168 -26.97 -5.51 -15.32
C ARG A 168 -26.33 -6.87 -15.19
N PRO A 169 -27.11 -7.94 -14.86
CA PRO A 169 -26.56 -9.29 -14.80
C PRO A 169 -25.83 -9.67 -16.10
N GLY A 170 -24.60 -10.15 -15.97
CA GLY A 170 -23.74 -10.49 -17.10
C GLY A 170 -22.88 -9.33 -17.66
N GLU A 171 -23.04 -8.13 -17.14
CA GLU A 171 -22.17 -7.00 -17.51
C GLU A 171 -20.77 -7.17 -16.90
N VAL A 172 -19.72 -6.94 -17.70
CA VAL A 172 -18.33 -6.91 -17.23
C VAL A 172 -17.96 -5.47 -16.91
N ILE A 173 -17.51 -5.22 -15.69
CA ILE A 173 -17.00 -3.92 -15.25
C ILE A 173 -15.47 -3.99 -15.27
N GLU A 174 -14.85 -3.23 -16.15
CA GLU A 174 -13.39 -3.08 -16.21
C GLU A 174 -12.95 -1.85 -15.38
N ILE A 175 -12.00 -2.07 -14.47
CA ILE A 175 -11.42 -1.03 -13.61
C ILE A 175 -9.91 -0.93 -13.78
#